data_49eef744278a575df10f890582e50db0
#
_entry.id   49eef744278a575df10f890582e50db0
#
_cell.length_a   1.000
_cell.length_b   1.000
_cell.length_c   1.000
_cell.angle_alpha   90.00
_cell.angle_beta   90.00
_cell.angle_gamma   90.00
#
_symmetry.space_group_name_H-M   'P 1'
#
loop_
_entity.id
_entity.type
_entity.pdbx_description
1 polymer ?
#
loop_
_entity_poly.entity_id
_entity_poly.type
_entity_poly.pdbx_seq_one_letter_code
_entity_poly.pdbx_strand_id
1 'polypeptide(L)'
;MIRREDVLEVLSNVQDPETKEDIVSSNLIEDLVVEGDLIRLTVYINNPAMHARNRMKEAIEFNLKSRLSKDVRISCLVKQKSLASSANRKVLPLVKNIVAIASGKGGVGKSTVTSNLAAGLAKKGYKVGLIDADIYGPSLPTMFDLVGERPKMVEVEGKSLISPIESYGVKILSIGFFTDKENAVVWRGPMASKALLQMFN
;
A
#
# COMPACT_ATOMS: atom_id res chain seq x y z
N MET A 1 37.31 -15.31 -13.72
CA MET A 1 36.80 -15.18 -12.34
C MET A 1 35.68 -14.13 -12.40
N ILE A 2 34.48 -14.47 -12.02
CA ILE A 2 33.33 -13.56 -12.07
C ILE A 2 33.47 -12.53 -10.97
N ARG A 3 33.39 -11.24 -11.32
CA ARG A 3 33.46 -10.14 -10.36
C ARG A 3 32.06 -9.66 -10.01
N ARG A 4 31.94 -9.01 -8.87
CA ARG A 4 30.66 -8.46 -8.39
C ARG A 4 30.09 -7.41 -9.35
N GLU A 5 30.97 -6.60 -9.96
CA GLU A 5 30.59 -5.57 -10.93
C GLU A 5 29.95 -6.19 -12.18
N ASP A 6 30.53 -7.29 -12.69
CA ASP A 6 30.03 -8.01 -13.86
C ASP A 6 28.62 -8.57 -13.59
N VAL A 7 28.36 -9.03 -12.36
CA VAL A 7 27.04 -9.51 -11.92
C VAL A 7 26.03 -8.37 -11.86
N LEU A 8 26.40 -7.22 -11.29
CA LEU A 8 25.51 -6.04 -11.20
C LEU A 8 25.18 -5.47 -12.58
N GLU A 9 26.14 -5.44 -13.51
CA GLU A 9 25.92 -5.02 -14.89
C GLU A 9 24.89 -5.93 -15.59
N VAL A 10 24.97 -7.23 -15.38
CA VAL A 10 24.00 -8.16 -15.95
C VAL A 10 22.62 -7.97 -15.31
N LEU A 11 22.57 -7.78 -14.01
CA LEU A 11 21.32 -7.61 -13.27
C LEU A 11 20.60 -6.28 -13.57
N SER A 12 21.29 -5.25 -14.04
CA SER A 12 20.69 -4.00 -14.51
C SER A 12 19.77 -4.19 -15.74
N ASN A 13 19.86 -5.33 -16.43
CA ASN A 13 18.93 -5.69 -17.51
C ASN A 13 17.64 -6.36 -17.01
N VAL A 14 17.52 -6.65 -15.71
CA VAL A 14 16.32 -7.25 -15.12
C VAL A 14 15.45 -6.13 -14.56
N GLN A 15 14.24 -5.99 -15.07
CA GLN A 15 13.29 -4.97 -14.66
C GLN A 15 12.25 -5.53 -13.68
N ASP A 16 11.87 -4.72 -12.70
CA ASP A 16 10.69 -4.98 -11.89
C ASP A 16 9.43 -4.84 -12.77
N PRO A 17 8.57 -5.85 -12.84
CA PRO A 17 7.38 -5.83 -13.68
C PRO A 17 6.37 -4.73 -13.31
N GLU A 18 6.40 -4.19 -12.11
CA GLU A 18 5.49 -3.15 -11.64
C GLU A 18 6.03 -1.74 -11.93
N THR A 19 7.26 -1.45 -11.55
CA THR A 19 7.86 -0.12 -11.69
C THR A 19 8.50 0.11 -13.05
N LYS A 20 8.83 -0.96 -13.79
CA LYS A 20 9.60 -0.94 -15.05
C LYS A 20 11.04 -0.43 -14.91
N GLU A 21 11.47 -0.20 -13.70
CA GLU A 21 12.85 0.17 -13.37
C GLU A 21 13.71 -1.09 -13.20
N ASP A 22 15.01 -0.97 -13.43
CA ASP A 22 15.92 -2.08 -13.19
C ASP A 22 16.13 -2.34 -11.69
N ILE A 23 16.38 -3.61 -11.32
CA ILE A 23 16.46 -4.04 -9.93
C ILE A 23 17.73 -3.52 -9.20
N VAL A 24 18.74 -3.06 -9.93
CA VAL A 24 19.98 -2.51 -9.36
C VAL A 24 19.76 -1.05 -8.98
N SER A 25 19.29 -0.21 -9.92
CA SER A 25 19.00 1.21 -9.69
C SER A 25 17.90 1.41 -8.65
N SER A 26 16.92 0.52 -8.60
CA SER A 26 15.84 0.54 -7.61
C SER A 26 16.24 0.03 -6.23
N ASN A 27 17.51 -0.32 -6.02
CA ASN A 27 18.03 -0.85 -4.75
C ASN A 27 17.21 -2.06 -4.22
N LEU A 28 16.83 -2.98 -5.10
CA LEU A 28 16.06 -4.17 -4.75
C LEU A 28 16.94 -5.37 -4.40
N ILE A 29 18.27 -5.26 -4.56
CA ILE A 29 19.24 -6.33 -4.32
C ILE A 29 19.88 -6.14 -2.95
N GLU A 30 19.84 -7.19 -2.13
CA GLU A 30 20.60 -7.29 -0.88
C GLU A 30 21.44 -8.58 -0.88
N ASP A 31 22.43 -8.64 0.00
CA ASP A 31 23.26 -9.83 0.26
C ASP A 31 23.91 -10.43 -1.00
N LEU A 32 24.33 -9.60 -1.98
CA LEU A 32 25.04 -10.09 -3.15
C LEU A 32 26.45 -10.56 -2.79
N VAL A 33 26.66 -11.87 -2.86
CA VAL A 33 27.95 -12.55 -2.64
C VAL A 33 28.33 -13.36 -3.88
N VAL A 34 29.58 -13.20 -4.33
CA VAL A 34 30.15 -13.93 -5.48
C VAL A 34 31.37 -14.70 -5.00
N GLU A 35 31.26 -16.03 -5.02
CA GLU A 35 32.31 -16.97 -4.58
C GLU A 35 32.65 -17.94 -5.73
N GLY A 36 33.63 -17.61 -6.55
CA GLY A 36 33.98 -18.37 -7.74
C GLY A 36 32.81 -18.44 -8.73
N ASP A 37 32.22 -19.62 -8.93
CA ASP A 37 31.07 -19.84 -9.81
C ASP A 37 29.74 -19.79 -9.07
N LEU A 38 29.73 -19.53 -7.75
CA LEU A 38 28.53 -19.40 -6.96
C LEU A 38 28.15 -17.93 -6.79
N ILE A 39 26.96 -17.59 -7.26
CA ILE A 39 26.34 -16.27 -7.04
C ILE A 39 25.17 -16.46 -6.08
N ARG A 40 25.24 -15.79 -4.94
CA ARG A 40 24.15 -15.77 -3.95
C ARG A 40 23.62 -14.36 -3.82
N LEU A 41 22.29 -14.19 -3.93
CA LEU A 41 21.66 -12.89 -3.80
C LEU A 41 20.26 -12.99 -3.22
N THR A 42 19.86 -11.94 -2.52
CA THR A 42 18.48 -11.73 -2.09
C THR A 42 17.89 -10.54 -2.86
N VAL A 43 16.70 -10.73 -3.46
CA VAL A 43 16.01 -9.66 -4.19
C VAL A 43 14.65 -9.41 -3.55
N TYR A 44 14.33 -8.14 -3.35
CA TYR A 44 13.05 -7.72 -2.81
C TYR A 44 12.11 -7.25 -3.90
N ILE A 45 10.86 -7.70 -3.88
CA ILE A 45 9.80 -7.26 -4.77
C ILE A 45 8.58 -6.80 -3.97
N ASN A 46 7.80 -5.87 -4.54
CA ASN A 46 6.61 -5.35 -3.88
C ASN A 46 5.44 -6.34 -3.94
N ASN A 47 5.33 -7.09 -5.04
CA ASN A 47 4.23 -8.03 -5.26
C ASN A 47 4.42 -9.33 -4.46
N PRO A 48 3.53 -9.65 -3.49
CA PRO A 48 3.64 -10.86 -2.68
C PRO A 48 3.27 -12.16 -3.43
N ALA A 49 2.68 -12.05 -4.62
CA ALA A 49 2.17 -13.20 -5.35
C ALA A 49 3.29 -14.18 -5.75
N MET A 50 3.05 -15.47 -5.55
CA MET A 50 4.03 -16.52 -5.84
C MET A 50 4.50 -16.50 -7.31
N HIS A 51 3.61 -16.22 -8.26
CA HIS A 51 3.98 -16.14 -9.68
C HIS A 51 4.91 -14.96 -9.98
N ALA A 52 4.79 -13.83 -9.28
CA ALA A 52 5.69 -12.70 -9.45
C ALA A 52 7.10 -13.02 -8.93
N ARG A 53 7.20 -13.72 -7.81
CA ARG A 53 8.47 -14.22 -7.26
C ARG A 53 9.16 -15.19 -8.20
N ASN A 54 8.42 -16.13 -8.76
CA ASN A 54 8.96 -17.12 -9.71
C ASN A 54 9.46 -16.44 -10.99
N ARG A 55 8.69 -15.53 -11.57
CA ARG A 55 9.11 -14.76 -12.76
C ARG A 55 10.39 -13.95 -12.51
N MET A 56 10.48 -13.27 -11.37
CA MET A 56 11.68 -12.53 -11.01
C MET A 56 12.89 -13.44 -10.88
N LYS A 57 12.73 -14.58 -10.21
CA LYS A 57 13.79 -15.58 -10.05
C LYS A 57 14.25 -16.12 -11.41
N GLU A 58 13.32 -16.52 -12.27
CA GLU A 58 13.59 -17.02 -13.62
C GLU A 58 14.32 -15.97 -14.48
N ALA A 59 13.89 -14.70 -14.41
CA ALA A 59 14.52 -13.61 -15.15
C ALA A 59 15.98 -13.38 -14.71
N ILE A 60 16.23 -13.43 -13.39
CA ILE A 60 17.58 -13.31 -12.83
C ILE A 60 18.47 -14.49 -13.27
N GLU A 61 17.97 -15.71 -13.10
CA GLU A 61 18.72 -16.91 -13.48
C GLU A 61 19.02 -16.95 -14.98
N PHE A 62 18.06 -16.58 -15.82
CA PHE A 62 18.24 -16.53 -17.27
C PHE A 62 19.29 -15.50 -17.67
N ASN A 63 19.23 -14.27 -17.15
CA ASN A 63 20.20 -13.22 -17.49
C ASN A 63 21.61 -13.60 -17.03
N LEU A 64 21.78 -14.08 -15.81
CA LEU A 64 23.09 -14.48 -15.30
C LEU A 64 23.70 -15.66 -16.07
N LYS A 65 22.92 -16.71 -16.38
CA LYS A 65 23.40 -17.86 -17.14
C LYS A 65 23.71 -17.53 -18.60
N SER A 66 22.94 -16.65 -19.23
CA SER A 66 23.12 -16.30 -20.63
C SER A 66 24.29 -15.36 -20.87
N ARG A 67 24.59 -14.48 -19.92
CA ARG A 67 25.58 -13.40 -20.12
C ARG A 67 26.92 -13.62 -19.40
N LEU A 68 26.94 -14.38 -18.29
CA LEU A 68 28.19 -14.67 -17.58
C LEU A 68 28.74 -16.07 -17.96
N SER A 69 28.04 -17.13 -17.59
CA SER A 69 28.42 -18.50 -17.94
C SER A 69 27.25 -19.47 -17.68
N LYS A 70 27.14 -20.51 -18.48
CA LYS A 70 26.11 -21.58 -18.27
C LYS A 70 26.37 -22.39 -17.00
N ASP A 71 27.61 -22.45 -16.53
CA ASP A 71 28.02 -23.26 -15.38
C ASP A 71 27.90 -22.53 -14.04
N VAL A 72 27.40 -21.27 -14.05
CA VAL A 72 27.19 -20.49 -12.83
C VAL A 72 26.10 -21.11 -11.98
N ARG A 73 26.43 -21.36 -10.72
CA ARG A 73 25.46 -21.79 -9.68
C ARG A 73 24.84 -20.55 -9.04
N ILE A 74 23.50 -20.45 -9.13
CA ILE A 74 22.78 -19.29 -8.66
C ILE A 74 21.88 -19.70 -7.49
N SER A 75 22.07 -19.03 -6.35
CA SER A 75 21.18 -19.12 -5.19
C SER A 75 20.44 -17.79 -5.03
N CYS A 76 19.32 -17.66 -5.73
CA CYS A 76 18.50 -16.46 -5.69
C CYS A 76 17.30 -16.66 -4.75
N LEU A 77 17.22 -15.80 -3.72
CA LEU A 77 16.09 -15.74 -2.80
C LEU A 77 15.28 -14.48 -3.10
N VAL A 78 14.04 -14.65 -3.57
CA VAL A 78 13.12 -13.54 -3.80
C VAL A 78 12.19 -13.40 -2.59
N LYS A 79 12.34 -12.28 -1.87
CA LYS A 79 11.54 -11.92 -0.71
C LYS A 79 10.56 -10.80 -1.07
N GLN A 80 9.47 -10.71 -0.35
CA GLN A 80 8.65 -9.51 -0.39
C GLN A 80 9.41 -8.39 0.32
N LYS A 81 9.49 -7.21 -0.30
CA LYS A 81 9.94 -6.02 0.41
C LYS A 81 8.93 -5.78 1.51
N SER A 82 9.30 -6.09 2.75
CA SER A 82 8.40 -5.82 3.86
C SER A 82 8.18 -4.31 3.89
N LEU A 83 6.94 -3.88 3.99
CA LEU A 83 6.58 -2.47 4.18
C LEU A 83 7.19 -1.86 5.46
N ALA A 84 7.93 -2.66 6.22
CA ALA A 84 8.64 -2.24 7.42
C ALA A 84 9.75 -1.19 7.17
N SER A 85 10.30 -1.09 5.96
CA SER A 85 11.25 -0.01 5.63
C SER A 85 10.55 1.30 5.22
N SER A 86 9.27 1.25 4.86
CA SER A 86 8.40 2.44 4.72
C SER A 86 7.68 2.79 6.03
N ALA A 87 7.83 1.98 7.07
CA ALA A 87 7.20 2.16 8.39
C ALA A 87 7.67 3.43 9.15
N ASN A 88 8.66 4.15 8.63
CA ASN A 88 9.02 5.47 9.15
C ASN A 88 8.28 6.65 8.51
N ARG A 89 7.48 6.45 7.46
CA ARG A 89 6.48 7.44 7.09
C ARG A 89 5.25 7.21 7.96
N LYS A 90 5.14 7.96 9.05
CA LYS A 90 3.86 8.08 9.75
C LYS A 90 2.84 8.54 8.73
N VAL A 91 1.92 7.66 8.35
CA VAL A 91 0.86 7.95 7.38
C VAL A 91 0.03 9.17 7.83
N LEU A 92 -0.07 9.37 9.13
CA LEU A 92 -0.75 10.50 9.76
C LEU A 92 0.18 11.07 10.87
N PRO A 93 1.19 11.89 10.52
CA PRO A 93 2.23 12.30 11.46
C PRO A 93 1.70 13.13 12.63
N LEU A 94 0.57 13.82 12.46
CA LEU A 94 -0.06 14.66 13.48
C LEU A 94 -1.09 13.91 14.33
N VAL A 95 -1.40 12.64 14.00
CA VAL A 95 -2.34 11.80 14.75
C VAL A 95 -1.59 11.05 15.84
N LYS A 96 -1.98 11.31 17.09
CA LYS A 96 -1.33 10.70 18.27
C LYS A 96 -1.67 9.22 18.42
N ASN A 97 -2.93 8.85 18.21
CA ASN A 97 -3.43 7.48 18.37
C ASN A 97 -4.29 7.10 17.17
N ILE A 98 -4.07 5.91 16.63
CA ILE A 98 -4.87 5.32 15.57
C ILE A 98 -5.50 4.04 16.13
N VAL A 99 -6.83 3.95 16.03
CA VAL A 99 -7.60 2.77 16.45
C VAL A 99 -8.26 2.16 15.22
N ALA A 100 -7.93 0.93 14.89
CA ALA A 100 -8.56 0.18 13.82
C ALA A 100 -9.62 -0.75 14.39
N ILE A 101 -10.86 -0.64 13.89
CA ILE A 101 -11.97 -1.52 14.26
C ILE A 101 -12.32 -2.38 13.05
N ALA A 102 -12.13 -3.68 13.18
CA ALA A 102 -12.34 -4.65 12.10
C ALA A 102 -13.13 -5.86 12.60
N SER A 103 -13.76 -6.57 11.67
CA SER A 103 -14.44 -7.83 11.95
C SER A 103 -14.32 -8.77 10.76
N GLY A 104 -14.19 -10.06 11.02
CA GLY A 104 -14.19 -11.12 10.00
C GLY A 104 -15.59 -11.54 9.54
N LYS A 105 -16.66 -10.99 10.13
CA LYS A 105 -18.04 -11.32 9.81
C LYS A 105 -18.86 -10.05 9.60
N GLY A 106 -19.72 -10.04 8.58
CA GLY A 106 -20.66 -8.95 8.35
C GLY A 106 -21.78 -8.89 9.40
N GLY A 107 -22.36 -7.70 9.62
CA GLY A 107 -23.53 -7.51 10.48
C GLY A 107 -23.30 -7.61 11.99
N VAL A 108 -22.05 -7.65 12.48
CA VAL A 108 -21.72 -7.77 13.91
C VAL A 108 -21.66 -6.44 14.66
N GLY A 109 -22.00 -5.32 14.00
CA GLY A 109 -22.02 -4.01 14.64
C GLY A 109 -20.69 -3.22 14.56
N LYS A 110 -19.75 -3.60 13.70
CA LYS A 110 -18.47 -2.90 13.51
C LYS A 110 -18.64 -1.38 13.37
N SER A 111 -19.44 -0.94 12.41
CA SER A 111 -19.68 0.49 12.15
C SER A 111 -20.43 1.16 13.30
N THR A 112 -21.38 0.49 13.94
CA THR A 112 -22.08 0.99 15.12
C THR A 112 -21.13 1.25 16.29
N VAL A 113 -20.25 0.31 16.61
CA VAL A 113 -19.24 0.48 17.66
C VAL A 113 -18.29 1.63 17.31
N THR A 114 -17.83 1.69 16.07
CA THR A 114 -16.91 2.72 15.61
C THR A 114 -17.50 4.11 15.70
N SER A 115 -18.75 4.29 15.24
CA SER A 115 -19.45 5.58 15.27
C SER A 115 -19.70 6.07 16.70
N ASN A 116 -20.17 5.18 17.58
CA ASN A 116 -20.42 5.52 18.98
C ASN A 116 -19.12 5.83 19.74
N LEU A 117 -18.06 5.10 19.48
CA LEU A 117 -16.76 5.39 20.07
C LEU A 117 -16.23 6.77 19.62
N ALA A 118 -16.31 7.07 18.32
CA ALA A 118 -15.86 8.36 17.78
C ALA A 118 -16.66 9.53 18.37
N ALA A 119 -17.99 9.45 18.37
CA ALA A 119 -18.86 10.47 18.94
C ALA A 119 -18.67 10.62 20.46
N GLY A 120 -18.49 9.49 21.18
CA GLY A 120 -18.23 9.49 22.61
C GLY A 120 -16.89 10.15 22.98
N LEU A 121 -15.87 9.93 22.18
CA LEU A 121 -14.56 10.60 22.35
C LEU A 121 -14.63 12.09 22.03
N ALA A 122 -15.32 12.47 20.95
CA ALA A 122 -15.54 13.88 20.61
C ALA A 122 -16.32 14.60 21.72
N LYS A 123 -17.37 14.00 22.27
CA LYS A 123 -18.13 14.53 23.41
C LYS A 123 -17.26 14.73 24.67
N LYS A 124 -16.20 13.95 24.83
CA LYS A 124 -15.21 14.14 25.91
C LYS A 124 -14.15 15.18 25.59
N GLY A 125 -14.25 15.90 24.46
CA GLY A 125 -13.35 16.99 24.08
C GLY A 125 -12.09 16.53 23.29
N TYR A 126 -12.02 15.27 22.88
CA TYR A 126 -10.92 14.83 22.03
C TYR A 126 -11.14 15.28 20.57
N LYS A 127 -10.05 15.60 19.87
CA LYS A 127 -10.08 15.81 18.42
C LYS A 127 -10.09 14.45 17.72
N VAL A 128 -11.21 14.13 17.08
CA VAL A 128 -11.44 12.80 16.47
C VAL A 128 -11.60 12.92 14.97
N GLY A 129 -10.83 12.11 14.23
CA GLY A 129 -11.05 11.82 12.81
C GLY A 129 -11.56 10.40 12.65
N LEU A 130 -12.48 10.18 11.74
CA LEU A 130 -13.06 8.89 11.42
C LEU A 130 -12.98 8.64 9.92
N ILE A 131 -12.37 7.51 9.54
CA ILE A 131 -12.23 7.10 8.14
C ILE A 131 -13.01 5.80 7.94
N ASP A 132 -13.92 5.81 6.98
CA ASP A 132 -14.68 4.63 6.57
C ASP A 132 -13.91 3.91 5.46
N ALA A 133 -13.34 2.77 5.81
CA ALA A 133 -12.62 1.89 4.90
C ALA A 133 -13.48 0.76 4.32
N ASP A 134 -14.79 0.74 4.59
CA ASP A 134 -15.73 -0.25 4.04
C ASP A 134 -16.24 0.21 2.66
N ILE A 135 -15.52 -0.21 1.63
CA ILE A 135 -15.77 0.22 0.25
C ILE A 135 -17.10 -0.31 -0.30
N TYR A 136 -17.50 -1.49 0.13
CA TYR A 136 -18.67 -2.18 -0.41
C TYR A 136 -19.97 -1.90 0.34
N GLY A 137 -19.89 -1.28 1.51
CA GLY A 137 -21.04 -0.96 2.33
C GLY A 137 -20.80 0.25 3.25
N PRO A 138 -20.39 1.41 2.68
CA PRO A 138 -20.10 2.58 3.49
C PRO A 138 -21.35 3.03 4.24
N SER A 139 -21.29 3.01 5.56
CA SER A 139 -22.44 3.27 6.43
C SER A 139 -22.33 4.59 7.20
N LEU A 140 -21.15 5.20 7.26
CA LEU A 140 -20.95 6.43 8.04
C LEU A 140 -21.79 7.62 7.57
N PRO A 141 -22.02 7.87 6.26
CA PRO A 141 -22.90 8.96 5.84
C PRO A 141 -24.29 8.86 6.46
N THR A 142 -24.83 7.65 6.56
CA THR A 142 -26.16 7.41 7.19
C THR A 142 -26.10 7.57 8.71
N MET A 143 -25.03 7.08 9.36
CA MET A 143 -24.91 7.10 10.82
C MET A 143 -24.64 8.49 11.40
N PHE A 144 -24.11 9.40 10.59
CA PHE A 144 -23.77 10.76 11.00
C PHE A 144 -24.67 11.85 10.37
N ASP A 145 -25.82 11.45 9.81
CA ASP A 145 -26.79 12.36 9.16
C ASP A 145 -26.18 13.18 8.01
N LEU A 146 -25.26 12.56 7.26
CA LEU A 146 -24.50 13.20 6.18
C LEU A 146 -24.85 12.62 4.79
N VAL A 147 -26.03 12.02 4.65
CA VAL A 147 -26.48 11.45 3.36
C VAL A 147 -26.70 12.58 2.35
N GLY A 148 -26.00 12.52 1.22
CA GLY A 148 -26.07 13.56 0.19
C GLY A 148 -25.03 14.67 0.34
N GLU A 149 -24.35 14.75 1.48
CA GLU A 149 -23.24 15.68 1.65
C GLU A 149 -22.02 15.23 0.84
N ARG A 150 -21.24 16.21 0.36
CA ARG A 150 -20.02 15.97 -0.40
C ARG A 150 -18.84 16.74 0.20
N PRO A 151 -17.68 16.07 0.41
CA PRO A 151 -16.47 16.73 0.84
C PRO A 151 -16.03 17.81 -0.17
N LYS A 152 -15.49 18.90 0.32
CA LYS A 152 -14.92 19.96 -0.52
C LYS A 152 -13.45 19.65 -0.82
N MET A 153 -13.01 20.02 -2.01
CA MET A 153 -11.59 20.06 -2.32
C MET A 153 -11.03 21.39 -1.83
N VAL A 154 -9.91 21.33 -1.13
CA VAL A 154 -9.16 22.50 -0.64
C VAL A 154 -7.73 22.43 -1.15
N GLU A 155 -7.17 23.58 -1.47
CA GLU A 155 -5.78 23.67 -1.89
C GLU A 155 -4.91 24.06 -0.69
N VAL A 156 -3.96 23.22 -0.34
CA VAL A 156 -3.01 23.44 0.76
C VAL A 156 -1.60 23.21 0.22
N GLU A 157 -0.77 24.23 0.28
CA GLU A 157 0.63 24.18 -0.21
C GLU A 157 0.76 23.66 -1.65
N GLY A 158 -0.16 24.06 -2.55
CA GLY A 158 -0.17 23.64 -3.95
C GLY A 158 -0.65 22.19 -4.18
N LYS A 159 -1.19 21.53 -3.15
CA LYS A 159 -1.81 20.21 -3.24
C LYS A 159 -3.31 20.31 -3.04
N SER A 160 -4.05 19.63 -3.93
CA SER A 160 -5.50 19.51 -3.80
C SER A 160 -5.83 18.38 -2.83
N LEU A 161 -6.39 18.73 -1.69
CA LEU A 161 -6.74 17.80 -0.61
C LEU A 161 -8.26 17.73 -0.42
N ILE A 162 -8.73 16.62 0.11
CA ILE A 162 -10.14 16.41 0.45
C ILE A 162 -10.36 16.89 1.89
N SER A 163 -11.21 17.91 2.06
CA SER A 163 -11.59 18.40 3.40
C SER A 163 -12.62 17.46 4.02
N PRO A 164 -12.38 16.92 5.22
CA PRO A 164 -13.36 16.06 5.89
C PRO A 164 -14.63 16.84 6.23
N ILE A 165 -15.76 16.15 6.23
CA ILE A 165 -17.03 16.71 6.71
C ILE A 165 -17.09 16.56 8.24
N GLU A 166 -17.59 17.57 8.94
CA GLU A 166 -17.69 17.51 10.39
C GLU A 166 -19.15 17.31 10.81
N SER A 167 -19.39 16.30 11.65
CA SER A 167 -20.68 16.03 12.28
C SER A 167 -20.44 15.48 13.69
N TYR A 168 -21.27 15.90 14.64
CA TYR A 168 -21.14 15.54 16.07
C TYR A 168 -19.76 15.76 16.67
N GLY A 169 -19.00 16.76 16.18
CA GLY A 169 -17.63 17.05 16.60
C GLY A 169 -16.58 16.06 16.09
N VAL A 170 -16.94 15.19 15.14
CA VAL A 170 -16.05 14.22 14.48
C VAL A 170 -15.79 14.66 13.05
N LYS A 171 -14.55 14.66 12.63
CA LYS A 171 -14.16 14.87 11.21
C LYS A 171 -14.20 13.55 10.48
N ILE A 172 -15.02 13.47 9.42
CA ILE A 172 -15.39 12.21 8.77
C ILE A 172 -14.98 12.23 7.30
N LEU A 173 -14.32 11.17 6.87
CA LEU A 173 -14.11 10.82 5.46
C LEU A 173 -14.67 9.41 5.22
N SER A 174 -15.53 9.29 4.24
CA SER A 174 -16.10 8.02 3.78
C SER A 174 -16.12 7.97 2.27
N ILE A 175 -15.82 6.82 1.70
CA ILE A 175 -15.98 6.60 0.26
C ILE A 175 -17.45 6.76 -0.17
N GLY A 176 -18.39 6.57 0.78
CA GLY A 176 -19.82 6.78 0.58
C GLY A 176 -20.21 8.20 0.20
N PHE A 177 -19.35 9.20 0.44
CA PHE A 177 -19.59 10.58 -0.03
C PHE A 177 -19.33 10.77 -1.53
N PHE A 178 -18.64 9.81 -2.17
CA PHE A 178 -18.27 9.86 -3.59
C PHE A 178 -19.07 8.87 -4.43
N THR A 179 -19.92 8.06 -3.81
CA THR A 179 -20.77 7.10 -4.51
C THR A 179 -22.18 7.69 -4.65
N ASP A 180 -22.65 7.87 -5.86
CA ASP A 180 -24.04 8.16 -6.11
C ASP A 180 -24.86 6.89 -5.92
N LYS A 181 -25.95 6.94 -5.13
CA LYS A 181 -26.85 5.79 -4.90
C LYS A 181 -27.44 5.20 -6.18
N GLU A 182 -27.48 6.00 -7.24
CA GLU A 182 -28.07 5.62 -8.54
C GLU A 182 -27.06 5.01 -9.52
N ASN A 183 -25.75 5.22 -9.30
CA ASN A 183 -24.69 4.67 -10.13
C ASN A 183 -23.87 3.69 -9.32
N ALA A 184 -24.06 2.39 -9.55
CA ALA A 184 -23.22 1.34 -8.97
C ALA A 184 -21.77 1.49 -9.51
N VAL A 185 -20.95 2.21 -8.78
CA VAL A 185 -19.52 2.27 -9.11
C VAL A 185 -18.90 0.93 -8.77
N VAL A 186 -18.51 0.19 -9.80
CA VAL A 186 -17.81 -1.08 -9.62
C VAL A 186 -16.37 -0.79 -9.19
N TRP A 187 -16.13 -0.79 -7.89
CA TRP A 187 -14.79 -0.65 -7.32
C TRP A 187 -13.99 -1.93 -7.56
N ARG A 188 -13.02 -1.88 -8.45
CA ARG A 188 -12.01 -2.94 -8.57
C ARG A 188 -10.92 -2.73 -7.51
N GLY A 189 -10.36 -3.84 -6.96
CA GLY A 189 -9.40 -3.80 -5.86
C GLY A 189 -8.32 -2.70 -5.94
N PRO A 190 -7.61 -2.52 -7.08
CA PRO A 190 -6.60 -1.46 -7.21
C PRO A 190 -7.16 -0.04 -7.11
N MET A 191 -8.38 0.21 -7.62
CA MET A 191 -9.04 1.52 -7.52
C MET A 191 -9.44 1.84 -6.08
N ALA A 192 -9.97 0.83 -5.40
CA ALA A 192 -10.36 0.91 -4.01
C ALA A 192 -9.17 1.25 -3.09
N SER A 193 -8.04 0.56 -3.26
CA SER A 193 -6.82 0.84 -2.51
C SER A 193 -6.28 2.25 -2.77
N LYS A 194 -6.34 2.72 -4.03
CA LYS A 194 -5.90 4.08 -4.38
C LYS A 194 -6.79 5.15 -3.74
N ALA A 195 -8.11 4.94 -3.74
CA ALA A 195 -9.05 5.86 -3.11
C ALA A 195 -8.83 5.95 -1.60
N LEU A 196 -8.64 4.81 -0.91
CA LEU A 196 -8.30 4.80 0.50
C LEU A 196 -6.99 5.55 0.78
N LEU A 197 -5.93 5.33 0.00
CA LEU A 197 -4.67 6.05 0.16
C LEU A 197 -4.83 7.56 -0.01
N GLN A 198 -5.72 8.02 -0.89
CA GLN A 198 -6.03 9.45 -1.05
C GLN A 198 -6.75 10.07 0.16
N MET A 199 -7.46 9.27 0.94
CA MET A 199 -8.13 9.74 2.17
C MET A 199 -7.14 9.93 3.33
N PHE A 200 -5.92 9.38 3.23
CA PHE A 200 -4.85 9.50 4.24
C PHE A 200 -3.79 10.56 3.90
N ASN A 201 -3.80 11.09 2.69
CA ASN A 201 -2.86 12.10 2.22
C ASN A 201 -3.52 13.46 2.12
#